data_f055a276f9cd0336b982a6e5a490138c
#
_entry.id   f055a276f9cd0336b982a6e5a490138c
#
_cell.length_a   1.000
_cell.length_b   1.000
_cell.length_c   1.000
_cell.angle_alpha   90.00
_cell.angle_beta   90.00
_cell.angle_gamma   90.00
#
_symmetry.space_group_name_H-M   'P 1'
#
loop_
_entity.id
_entity.type
_entity.pdbx_description
1 polymer ?
#
loop_
_entity_poly.entity_id
_entity_poly.type
_entity_poly.pdbx_seq_one_letter_code
_entity_poly.pdbx_strand_id
1 'polypeptide(L)'
;MKRIKTALVSVFHKDGLDELLKKLNDEGVRFLSTGGTQQFIEGLGYECQKVEDLTTYPSILGGRVKTLHPKVFGGILARRDNEGDREQMAQYDIPEIDLVIVDLYPFEQTVAMADCKSAITEQDIIEKIDIGGISLIRAAAKNFNDVVIVPSKAEYPVLLDILNRNGAQTTIEERRMFATKAFGVSSHYDTAIHQWFSKS
;
A
#
# COMPACT_ATOMS: atom_id res chain seq x y z
N MET A 1 -11.76 16.52 9.11
CA MET A 1 -10.56 16.38 8.26
C MET A 1 -9.46 15.66 9.03
N LYS A 2 -8.70 14.78 8.39
CA LYS A 2 -7.47 14.15 8.92
C LYS A 2 -6.31 14.53 7.99
N ARG A 3 -5.17 14.92 8.59
CA ARG A 3 -3.96 15.29 7.85
C ARG A 3 -3.12 14.04 7.58
N ILE A 4 -2.64 13.91 6.36
CA ILE A 4 -1.66 12.91 5.95
C ILE A 4 -0.27 13.47 6.28
N LYS A 5 0.48 12.78 7.14
CA LYS A 5 1.85 13.13 7.53
C LYS A 5 2.87 12.10 7.03
N THR A 6 2.45 10.83 6.96
CA THR A 6 3.33 9.72 6.55
C THR A 6 2.58 8.82 5.57
N ALA A 7 3.19 8.55 4.42
CA ALA A 7 2.69 7.67 3.37
C ALA A 7 3.57 6.44 3.23
N LEU A 8 2.99 5.25 3.38
CA LEU A 8 3.60 3.99 2.98
C LEU A 8 3.26 3.73 1.51
N VAL A 9 4.29 3.64 0.67
CA VAL A 9 4.13 3.41 -0.77
C VAL A 9 4.78 2.08 -1.14
N SER A 10 3.98 1.15 -1.68
CA SER A 10 4.44 -0.17 -2.11
C SER A 10 3.70 -0.58 -3.38
N VAL A 11 4.29 -0.27 -4.54
CA VAL A 11 3.64 -0.46 -5.83
C VAL A 11 4.53 -1.26 -6.80
N PHE A 12 3.89 -2.07 -7.63
CA PHE A 12 4.54 -2.79 -8.71
C PHE A 12 4.76 -1.87 -9.92
N HIS A 13 3.71 -1.22 -10.42
CA HIS A 13 3.77 -0.26 -11.52
C HIS A 13 4.08 1.14 -11.01
N LYS A 14 4.88 1.91 -11.76
CA LYS A 14 5.30 3.28 -11.38
C LYS A 14 4.60 4.36 -12.22
N ASP A 15 3.78 3.94 -13.20
CA ASP A 15 3.11 4.87 -14.12
C ASP A 15 2.17 5.83 -13.36
N GLY A 16 2.38 7.13 -13.53
CA GLY A 16 1.59 8.18 -12.89
C GLY A 16 1.82 8.37 -11.39
N LEU A 17 2.77 7.62 -10.81
CA LEU A 17 3.10 7.74 -9.38
C LEU A 17 3.91 9.02 -9.10
N ASP A 18 4.72 9.47 -10.04
CA ASP A 18 5.60 10.63 -9.93
C ASP A 18 4.83 11.93 -9.62
N GLU A 19 3.73 12.19 -10.32
CA GLU A 19 2.88 13.36 -10.07
C GLU A 19 2.26 13.33 -8.67
N LEU A 20 1.78 12.16 -8.25
CA LEU A 20 1.20 11.96 -6.92
C LEU A 20 2.26 12.16 -5.81
N LEU A 21 3.45 11.57 -5.98
CA LEU A 21 4.56 11.74 -5.04
C LEU A 21 5.01 13.19 -4.95
N LYS A 22 5.09 13.89 -6.11
CA LYS A 22 5.42 15.31 -6.13
C LYS A 22 4.43 16.10 -5.27
N LYS A 23 3.13 15.91 -5.49
CA LYS A 23 2.10 16.63 -4.73
C LYS A 23 2.17 16.33 -3.24
N LEU A 24 2.37 15.07 -2.86
CA LEU A 24 2.53 14.67 -1.46
C LEU A 24 3.78 15.29 -0.82
N ASN A 25 4.91 15.31 -1.55
CA ASN A 25 6.14 15.92 -1.10
C ASN A 25 5.99 17.44 -0.91
N ASP A 26 5.36 18.14 -1.85
CA ASP A 26 5.06 19.58 -1.76
C ASP A 26 4.20 19.93 -0.53
N GLU A 27 3.37 18.98 -0.06
CA GLU A 27 2.56 19.08 1.17
C GLU A 27 3.31 18.65 2.45
N GLY A 28 4.58 18.27 2.33
CA GLY A 28 5.43 17.85 3.46
C GLY A 28 5.14 16.45 4.00
N VAL A 29 4.57 15.57 3.19
CA VAL A 29 4.32 14.18 3.56
C VAL A 29 5.63 13.38 3.51
N ARG A 30 5.93 12.65 4.59
CA ARG A 30 7.10 11.74 4.65
C ARG A 30 6.78 10.42 3.96
N PHE A 31 7.76 9.89 3.25
CA PHE A 31 7.62 8.60 2.57
C PHE A 31 8.27 7.46 3.35
N LEU A 32 7.57 6.34 3.42
CA LEU A 32 8.03 5.05 3.89
C LEU A 32 7.85 4.04 2.75
N SER A 33 8.89 3.32 2.39
CA SER A 33 8.82 2.38 1.26
C SER A 33 9.88 1.29 1.34
N THR A 34 9.87 0.38 0.39
CA THR A 34 10.81 -0.73 0.30
C THR A 34 11.11 -1.09 -1.15
N GLY A 35 12.28 -1.70 -1.38
CA GLY A 35 12.70 -2.24 -2.67
C GLY A 35 12.67 -1.22 -3.81
N GLY A 36 12.15 -1.63 -4.97
CA GLY A 36 12.15 -0.79 -6.17
C GLY A 36 11.30 0.47 -6.08
N THR A 37 10.28 0.51 -5.19
CA THR A 37 9.49 1.73 -4.98
C THR A 37 10.27 2.77 -4.20
N GLN A 38 11.04 2.34 -3.19
CA GLN A 38 11.94 3.24 -2.46
C GLN A 38 12.98 3.88 -3.40
N GLN A 39 13.63 3.06 -4.25
CA GLN A 39 14.59 3.56 -5.24
C GLN A 39 13.96 4.54 -6.23
N PHE A 40 12.72 4.31 -6.62
CA PHE A 40 11.98 5.22 -7.51
C PHE A 40 11.73 6.58 -6.83
N ILE A 41 11.30 6.60 -5.56
CA ILE A 41 11.07 7.83 -4.78
C ILE A 41 12.37 8.62 -4.62
N GLU A 42 13.46 7.95 -4.24
CA GLU A 42 14.79 8.56 -4.11
C GLU A 42 15.32 9.08 -5.46
N GLY A 43 15.04 8.36 -6.56
CA GLY A 43 15.40 8.77 -7.92
C GLY A 43 14.69 10.06 -8.39
N LEU A 44 13.53 10.38 -7.80
CA LEU A 44 12.84 11.67 -8.00
C LEU A 44 13.41 12.79 -7.13
N GLY A 45 14.39 12.50 -6.25
CA GLY A 45 15.01 13.46 -5.36
C GLY A 45 14.29 13.64 -4.02
N TYR A 46 13.37 12.75 -3.64
CA TYR A 46 12.64 12.83 -2.38
C TYR A 46 13.24 11.90 -1.33
N GLU A 47 13.25 12.35 -0.07
CA GLU A 47 13.64 11.50 1.06
C GLU A 47 12.63 10.37 1.26
N CYS A 48 13.14 9.15 1.48
CA CYS A 48 12.32 7.97 1.72
C CYS A 48 12.94 7.09 2.81
N GLN A 49 12.22 6.90 3.91
CA GLN A 49 12.62 5.96 4.95
C GLN A 49 12.40 4.53 4.44
N LYS A 50 13.36 3.64 4.67
CA LYS A 50 13.21 2.22 4.37
C LYS A 50 12.35 1.53 5.43
N VAL A 51 11.48 0.62 4.99
CA VAL A 51 10.71 -0.22 5.93
C VAL A 51 11.65 -1.06 6.79
N GLU A 52 12.76 -1.53 6.22
CA GLU A 52 13.78 -2.29 6.92
C GLU A 52 14.43 -1.49 8.07
N ASP A 53 14.62 -0.19 7.91
CA ASP A 53 15.13 0.70 8.97
C ASP A 53 14.08 0.92 10.08
N LEU A 54 12.82 1.05 9.72
CA LEU A 54 11.71 1.17 10.66
C LEU A 54 11.53 -0.11 11.49
N THR A 55 11.55 -1.25 10.82
CA THR A 55 11.29 -2.55 11.44
C THR A 55 12.53 -3.11 12.15
N THR A 56 13.71 -2.62 11.81
CA THR A 56 15.01 -3.19 12.20
C THR A 56 15.15 -4.67 11.81
N TYR A 57 14.39 -5.09 10.79
CA TYR A 57 14.35 -6.46 10.32
C TYR A 57 14.74 -6.53 8.84
N PRO A 58 15.67 -7.42 8.46
CA PRO A 58 16.14 -7.51 7.08
C PRO A 58 15.06 -8.05 6.14
N SER A 59 15.17 -7.68 4.87
CA SER A 59 14.34 -8.24 3.81
C SER A 59 14.80 -9.67 3.49
N ILE A 60 14.19 -10.65 4.14
CA ILE A 60 14.46 -12.08 3.98
C ILE A 60 13.41 -12.77 3.12
N LEU A 61 13.63 -14.05 2.78
CA LEU A 61 12.70 -14.87 1.99
C LEU A 61 12.30 -14.22 0.66
N GLY A 62 13.26 -13.60 -0.02
CA GLY A 62 12.99 -12.88 -1.27
C GLY A 62 12.10 -11.64 -1.10
N GLY A 63 12.01 -11.07 0.11
CA GLY A 63 11.20 -9.90 0.40
C GLY A 63 9.71 -10.18 0.66
N ARG A 64 9.30 -11.45 0.69
CA ARG A 64 7.87 -11.84 0.85
C ARG A 64 7.25 -11.41 2.17
N VAL A 65 8.05 -11.15 3.21
CA VAL A 65 7.59 -10.82 4.58
C VAL A 65 8.01 -9.42 5.05
N LYS A 66 8.65 -8.63 4.20
CA LYS A 66 9.30 -7.36 4.59
C LYS A 66 8.35 -6.31 5.20
N THR A 67 7.07 -6.31 4.80
CA THR A 67 6.06 -5.40 5.36
C THR A 67 5.20 -6.04 6.44
N LEU A 68 5.27 -7.37 6.63
CA LEU A 68 4.48 -8.11 7.61
C LEU A 68 5.09 -7.99 9.01
N HIS A 69 5.05 -6.80 9.57
CA HIS A 69 5.70 -6.48 10.84
C HIS A 69 4.79 -5.63 11.75
N PRO A 70 4.80 -5.84 13.08
CA PRO A 70 3.95 -5.09 14.01
C PRO A 70 4.12 -3.57 13.92
N LYS A 71 5.32 -3.04 13.66
CA LYS A 71 5.53 -1.59 13.48
C LYS A 71 4.82 -1.04 12.24
N VAL A 72 4.73 -1.81 11.15
CA VAL A 72 4.02 -1.39 9.95
C VAL A 72 2.51 -1.51 10.16
N PHE A 73 2.03 -2.70 10.55
CA PHE A 73 0.60 -2.95 10.72
C PHE A 73 0.02 -2.20 11.92
N GLY A 74 0.77 -2.05 13.00
CA GLY A 74 0.39 -1.20 14.14
C GLY A 74 0.25 0.26 13.72
N GLY A 75 1.18 0.78 12.92
CA GLY A 75 1.11 2.14 12.37
C GLY A 75 -0.14 2.40 11.51
N ILE A 76 -0.65 1.36 10.83
CA ILE A 76 -1.86 1.43 10.02
C ILE A 76 -3.13 1.18 10.86
N LEU A 77 -3.13 0.18 11.75
CA LEU A 77 -4.33 -0.32 12.42
C LEU A 77 -4.66 0.37 13.74
N ALA A 78 -3.70 1.08 14.36
CA ALA A 78 -3.95 1.76 15.63
C ALA A 78 -5.05 2.82 15.49
N ARG A 79 -5.97 2.79 16.45
CA ARG A 79 -7.07 3.77 16.56
C ARG A 79 -6.52 5.03 17.22
N ARG A 80 -6.50 6.13 16.48
CA ARG A 80 -5.87 7.40 16.95
C ARG A 80 -6.59 8.07 18.12
N ASP A 81 -7.87 7.74 18.33
CA ASP A 81 -8.71 8.23 19.44
C ASP A 81 -8.68 7.29 20.67
N ASN A 82 -8.09 6.09 20.56
CA ASN A 82 -7.97 5.15 21.66
C ASN A 82 -6.68 5.37 22.45
N GLU A 83 -6.79 5.61 23.74
CA GLU A 83 -5.65 5.92 24.62
C GLU A 83 -4.68 4.72 24.72
N GLY A 84 -5.20 3.51 24.95
CA GLY A 84 -4.36 2.32 25.05
C GLY A 84 -3.59 2.00 23.78
N ASP A 85 -4.18 2.27 22.58
CA ASP A 85 -3.46 2.12 21.31
C ASP A 85 -2.31 3.14 21.23
N ARG A 86 -2.55 4.40 21.64
CA ARG A 86 -1.49 5.45 21.64
C ARG A 86 -0.36 5.13 22.61
N GLU A 87 -0.68 4.64 23.80
CA GLU A 87 0.32 4.21 24.80
C GLU A 87 1.21 3.09 24.25
N GLN A 88 0.59 2.07 23.61
CA GLN A 88 1.35 0.98 22.99
C GLN A 88 2.18 1.45 21.79
N MET A 89 1.65 2.36 20.97
CA MET A 89 2.43 2.95 19.88
C MET A 89 3.68 3.65 20.41
N ALA A 90 3.54 4.43 21.49
CA ALA A 90 4.67 5.09 22.13
C ALA A 90 5.66 4.10 22.77
N GLN A 91 5.14 3.07 23.44
CA GLN A 91 5.95 2.04 24.11
C GLN A 91 6.81 1.23 23.13
N TYR A 92 6.30 0.96 21.92
CA TYR A 92 6.96 0.09 20.93
C TYR A 92 7.52 0.85 19.73
N ASP A 93 7.62 2.18 19.80
CA ASP A 93 8.10 3.05 18.71
C ASP A 93 7.38 2.77 17.38
N ILE A 94 6.05 2.70 17.41
CA ILE A 94 5.22 2.50 16.23
C ILE A 94 4.82 3.86 15.67
N PRO A 95 5.27 4.24 14.46
CA PRO A 95 4.88 5.51 13.85
C PRO A 95 3.46 5.46 13.30
N GLU A 96 2.80 6.60 13.25
CA GLU A 96 1.55 6.74 12.51
C GLU A 96 1.82 6.64 10.99
N ILE A 97 1.02 5.82 10.30
CA ILE A 97 0.96 5.72 8.85
C ILE A 97 -0.44 6.17 8.43
N ASP A 98 -0.53 7.30 7.73
CA ASP A 98 -1.80 7.98 7.45
C ASP A 98 -2.33 7.70 6.05
N LEU A 99 -1.43 7.34 5.14
CA LEU A 99 -1.73 6.99 3.75
C LEU A 99 -1.01 5.70 3.38
N VAL A 100 -1.71 4.81 2.72
CA VAL A 100 -1.15 3.58 2.14
C VAL A 100 -1.46 3.59 0.64
N ILE A 101 -0.43 3.51 -0.19
CA ILE A 101 -0.54 3.41 -1.65
C ILE A 101 0.02 2.04 -2.05
N VAL A 102 -0.84 1.19 -2.59
CA VAL A 102 -0.48 -0.17 -3.00
C VAL A 102 -1.00 -0.44 -4.40
N ASP A 103 -0.18 -1.12 -5.18
CA ASP A 103 -0.55 -1.70 -6.45
C ASP A 103 -0.09 -3.16 -6.43
N LEU A 104 -1.01 -4.09 -6.66
CA LEU A 104 -0.76 -5.52 -6.54
C LEU A 104 0.06 -6.05 -7.72
N TYR A 105 0.74 -7.18 -7.51
CA TYR A 105 1.37 -7.92 -8.60
C TYR A 105 0.34 -8.32 -9.65
N PRO A 106 0.73 -8.34 -10.96
CA PRO A 106 -0.18 -8.55 -12.09
C PRO A 106 -0.52 -10.05 -12.27
N PHE A 107 -1.24 -10.64 -11.31
CA PHE A 107 -1.61 -12.05 -11.31
C PHE A 107 -2.41 -12.43 -12.57
N GLU A 108 -3.52 -11.74 -12.84
CA GLU A 108 -4.40 -12.04 -13.98
C GLU A 108 -3.68 -11.85 -15.33
N GLN A 109 -2.81 -10.83 -15.44
CA GLN A 109 -2.01 -10.63 -16.65
C GLN A 109 -1.01 -11.77 -16.86
N THR A 110 -0.42 -12.28 -15.77
CA THR A 110 0.51 -13.42 -15.84
C THR A 110 -0.22 -14.69 -16.25
N VAL A 111 -1.40 -14.95 -15.72
CA VAL A 111 -2.26 -16.08 -16.13
C VAL A 111 -2.59 -15.96 -17.62
N ALA A 112 -3.08 -14.81 -18.08
CA ALA A 112 -3.42 -14.60 -19.49
C ALA A 112 -2.19 -14.75 -20.42
N MET A 113 -1.00 -14.36 -19.96
CA MET A 113 0.25 -14.57 -20.71
C MET A 113 0.65 -16.04 -20.77
N ALA A 114 0.40 -16.82 -19.72
CA ALA A 114 0.69 -18.24 -19.67
C ALA A 114 -0.16 -19.03 -20.69
N ASP A 115 -1.41 -18.66 -20.86
CA ASP A 115 -2.31 -19.24 -21.87
C ASP A 115 -1.78 -19.04 -23.31
N CYS A 116 -0.98 -18.01 -23.53
CA CYS A 116 -0.42 -17.66 -24.86
C CYS A 116 1.05 -18.04 -25.04
N LYS A 117 1.80 -18.29 -23.97
CA LYS A 117 3.24 -18.53 -23.99
C LYS A 117 3.61 -19.73 -23.13
N SER A 118 4.09 -20.78 -23.74
CA SER A 118 4.56 -22.00 -23.05
C SER A 118 5.78 -21.82 -22.12
N ALA A 119 6.34 -20.62 -22.05
CA ALA A 119 7.51 -20.33 -21.21
C ALA A 119 7.16 -19.90 -19.77
N ILE A 120 5.89 -19.60 -19.47
CA ILE A 120 5.45 -19.23 -18.12
C ILE A 120 4.98 -20.51 -17.41
N THR A 121 5.63 -20.83 -16.30
CA THR A 121 5.31 -22.01 -15.49
C THR A 121 4.20 -21.70 -14.46
N GLU A 122 3.58 -22.75 -13.93
CA GLU A 122 2.64 -22.63 -12.81
C GLU A 122 3.28 -21.90 -11.62
N GLN A 123 4.55 -22.20 -11.33
CA GLN A 123 5.29 -21.55 -10.25
C GLN A 123 5.43 -20.03 -10.50
N ASP A 124 5.63 -19.60 -11.75
CA ASP A 124 5.72 -18.15 -12.08
C ASP A 124 4.41 -17.44 -11.81
N ILE A 125 3.27 -18.11 -11.98
CA ILE A 125 1.93 -17.59 -11.65
C ILE A 125 1.76 -17.51 -10.13
N ILE A 126 2.11 -18.59 -9.41
CA ILE A 126 2.04 -18.64 -7.94
C ILE A 126 2.88 -17.52 -7.31
N GLU A 127 4.05 -17.20 -7.85
CA GLU A 127 4.90 -16.10 -7.37
C GLU A 127 4.25 -14.71 -7.55
N LYS A 128 3.18 -14.59 -8.34
CA LYS A 128 2.41 -13.33 -8.47
C LYS A 128 1.26 -13.22 -7.48
N ILE A 129 1.06 -14.21 -6.61
CA ILE A 129 0.08 -14.10 -5.53
C ILE A 129 0.67 -13.18 -4.46
N ASP A 130 0.14 -11.96 -4.38
CA ASP A 130 0.60 -10.94 -3.44
C ASP A 130 0.08 -11.21 -2.04
N ILE A 131 0.97 -11.33 -1.07
CA ILE A 131 0.62 -11.51 0.34
C ILE A 131 0.71 -10.19 1.10
N GLY A 132 1.80 -9.46 0.91
CA GLY A 132 2.07 -8.23 1.66
C GLY A 132 1.17 -7.08 1.23
N GLY A 133 1.05 -6.83 -0.08
CA GLY A 133 0.26 -5.74 -0.63
C GLY A 133 -1.23 -5.90 -0.32
N ILE A 134 -1.80 -7.08 -0.53
CA ILE A 134 -3.21 -7.33 -0.22
C ILE A 134 -3.50 -7.17 1.29
N SER A 135 -2.57 -7.57 2.15
CA SER A 135 -2.68 -7.41 3.60
C SER A 135 -2.66 -5.92 4.00
N LEU A 136 -1.81 -5.11 3.39
CA LEU A 136 -1.75 -3.65 3.59
C LEU A 136 -3.06 -2.98 3.13
N ILE A 137 -3.59 -3.36 1.96
CA ILE A 137 -4.88 -2.87 1.44
C ILE A 137 -5.99 -3.10 2.45
N ARG A 138 -6.12 -4.33 2.95
CA ARG A 138 -7.17 -4.71 3.90
C ARG A 138 -7.01 -4.01 5.26
N ALA A 139 -5.79 -3.91 5.77
CA ALA A 139 -5.50 -3.25 7.03
C ALA A 139 -5.88 -1.76 7.00
N ALA A 140 -5.43 -1.04 5.97
CA ALA A 140 -5.73 0.38 5.82
C ALA A 140 -7.22 0.63 5.56
N ALA A 141 -7.88 -0.20 4.74
CA ALA A 141 -9.32 -0.12 4.50
C ALA A 141 -10.14 -0.35 5.80
N LYS A 142 -9.72 -1.29 6.65
CA LYS A 142 -10.35 -1.52 7.95
C LYS A 142 -10.27 -0.30 8.86
N ASN A 143 -9.14 0.42 8.85
CA ASN A 143 -8.94 1.61 9.67
C ASN A 143 -9.19 2.93 8.90
N PHE A 144 -10.17 2.97 8.01
CA PHE A 144 -10.50 4.15 7.22
C PHE A 144 -10.88 5.38 8.08
N ASN A 145 -11.20 5.22 9.35
CA ASN A 145 -11.40 6.33 10.25
C ASN A 145 -10.15 7.21 10.38
N ASP A 146 -8.98 6.63 10.28
CA ASP A 146 -7.70 7.30 10.50
C ASP A 146 -6.78 7.28 9.27
N VAL A 147 -6.92 6.31 8.36
CA VAL A 147 -6.00 6.03 7.26
C VAL A 147 -6.68 6.12 5.90
N VAL A 148 -5.97 6.69 4.93
CA VAL A 148 -6.35 6.65 3.50
C VAL A 148 -5.71 5.43 2.86
N ILE A 149 -6.46 4.70 2.04
CA ILE A 149 -5.94 3.61 1.20
C ILE A 149 -6.16 3.91 -0.27
N VAL A 150 -5.10 3.87 -1.05
CA VAL A 150 -5.14 3.92 -2.53
C VAL A 150 -4.76 2.53 -3.05
N PRO A 151 -5.74 1.70 -3.42
CA PRO A 151 -5.51 0.27 -3.66
C PRO A 151 -5.08 -0.07 -5.08
N SER A 152 -5.04 0.91 -5.97
CA SER A 152 -4.56 0.76 -7.34
C SER A 152 -4.24 2.12 -7.98
N LYS A 153 -3.52 2.10 -9.10
CA LYS A 153 -3.22 3.32 -9.87
C LYS A 153 -4.47 4.01 -10.45
N ALA A 154 -5.58 3.31 -10.58
CA ALA A 154 -6.84 3.89 -11.06
C ALA A 154 -7.38 4.98 -10.13
N GLU A 155 -7.00 4.96 -8.86
CA GLU A 155 -7.41 5.94 -7.85
C GLU A 155 -6.44 7.13 -7.69
N TYR A 156 -5.29 7.15 -8.39
CA TYR A 156 -4.34 8.28 -8.31
C TYR A 156 -4.98 9.63 -8.69
N PRO A 157 -5.76 9.74 -9.78
CA PRO A 157 -6.40 11.00 -10.12
C PRO A 157 -7.39 11.50 -9.05
N VAL A 158 -8.08 10.57 -8.38
CA VAL A 158 -9.02 10.91 -7.30
C VAL A 158 -8.29 11.47 -6.09
N LEU A 159 -7.17 10.84 -5.68
CA LEU A 159 -6.37 11.38 -4.58
C LEU A 159 -5.73 12.72 -4.96
N LEU A 160 -5.21 12.87 -6.17
CA LEU A 160 -4.64 14.13 -6.67
C LEU A 160 -5.67 15.28 -6.62
N ASP A 161 -6.89 15.03 -7.05
CA ASP A 161 -7.97 16.03 -6.96
C ASP A 161 -8.24 16.45 -5.50
N ILE A 162 -8.30 15.50 -4.58
CA ILE A 162 -8.46 15.77 -3.15
C ILE A 162 -7.29 16.60 -2.61
N LEU A 163 -6.05 16.22 -2.92
CA LEU A 163 -4.86 16.94 -2.50
C LEU A 163 -4.80 18.38 -3.08
N ASN A 164 -5.29 18.58 -4.28
CA ASN A 164 -5.35 19.89 -4.92
C ASN A 164 -6.41 20.81 -4.26
N ARG A 165 -7.52 20.24 -3.80
CA ARG A 165 -8.58 21.00 -3.13
C ARG A 165 -8.31 21.27 -1.65
N ASN A 166 -7.74 20.30 -0.95
CA ASN A 166 -7.69 20.28 0.50
C ASN A 166 -6.26 20.25 1.07
N GLY A 167 -5.22 20.28 0.22
CA GLY A 167 -3.87 19.95 0.66
C GLY A 167 -3.80 18.48 1.14
N ALA A 168 -2.86 18.16 1.99
CA ALA A 168 -2.71 16.79 2.52
C ALA A 168 -3.77 16.48 3.61
N GLN A 169 -5.06 16.70 3.32
CA GLN A 169 -6.17 16.45 4.25
C GLN A 169 -7.31 15.71 3.55
N THR A 170 -7.98 14.80 4.29
CA THR A 170 -9.13 14.04 3.81
C THR A 170 -10.30 14.07 4.78
N THR A 171 -11.51 13.98 4.24
CA THR A 171 -12.74 13.78 5.03
C THR A 171 -12.95 12.30 5.34
N ILE A 172 -13.87 11.99 6.23
CA ILE A 172 -14.23 10.60 6.54
C ILE A 172 -14.93 9.92 5.35
N GLU A 173 -15.72 10.68 4.58
CA GLU A 173 -16.43 10.20 3.40
C GLU A 173 -15.44 9.81 2.29
N GLU A 174 -14.42 10.64 2.06
CA GLU A 174 -13.34 10.35 1.10
C GLU A 174 -12.58 9.07 1.50
N ARG A 175 -12.21 8.92 2.77
CA ARG A 175 -11.55 7.70 3.25
C ARG A 175 -12.44 6.47 3.15
N ARG A 176 -13.74 6.58 3.46
CA ARG A 176 -14.71 5.49 3.28
C ARG A 176 -14.86 5.10 1.82
N MET A 177 -14.88 6.06 0.90
CA MET A 177 -14.91 5.80 -0.54
C MET A 177 -13.70 4.97 -0.97
N PHE A 178 -12.49 5.36 -0.56
CA PHE A 178 -11.28 4.59 -0.85
C PHE A 178 -11.30 3.20 -0.22
N ALA A 179 -11.80 3.06 1.00
CA ALA A 179 -11.94 1.75 1.65
C ALA A 179 -12.93 0.83 0.90
N THR A 180 -14.00 1.38 0.35
CA THR A 180 -14.93 0.62 -0.50
C THR A 180 -14.22 0.10 -1.76
N LYS A 181 -13.44 0.95 -2.43
CA LYS A 181 -12.63 0.54 -3.60
C LYS A 181 -11.59 -0.53 -3.23
N ALA A 182 -10.94 -0.37 -2.07
CA ALA A 182 -9.94 -1.32 -1.57
C ALA A 182 -10.52 -2.71 -1.34
N PHE A 183 -11.70 -2.83 -0.73
CA PHE A 183 -12.36 -4.12 -0.58
C PHE A 183 -12.86 -4.68 -1.91
N GLY A 184 -13.23 -3.84 -2.88
CA GLY A 184 -13.53 -4.27 -4.24
C GLY A 184 -12.30 -4.89 -4.92
N VAL A 185 -11.14 -4.25 -4.84
CA VAL A 185 -9.87 -4.77 -5.35
C VAL A 185 -9.52 -6.10 -4.68
N SER A 186 -9.60 -6.17 -3.33
CA SER A 186 -9.30 -7.39 -2.58
C SER A 186 -10.22 -8.55 -2.97
N SER A 187 -11.53 -8.30 -3.08
CA SER A 187 -12.51 -9.32 -3.46
C SER A 187 -12.28 -9.83 -4.88
N HIS A 188 -12.03 -8.92 -5.84
CA HIS A 188 -11.74 -9.30 -7.21
C HIS A 188 -10.47 -10.14 -7.32
N TYR A 189 -9.41 -9.72 -6.62
CA TYR A 189 -8.11 -10.41 -6.61
C TYR A 189 -8.21 -11.83 -6.08
N ASP A 190 -8.85 -12.03 -4.91
CA ASP A 190 -9.06 -13.35 -4.33
C ASP A 190 -9.95 -14.23 -5.21
N THR A 191 -10.96 -13.63 -5.86
CA THR A 191 -11.83 -14.34 -6.81
C THR A 191 -11.06 -14.84 -8.03
N ALA A 192 -10.17 -14.01 -8.58
CA ALA A 192 -9.34 -14.41 -9.72
C ALA A 192 -8.40 -15.56 -9.36
N ILE A 193 -7.77 -15.51 -8.19
CA ILE A 193 -6.91 -16.59 -7.68
C ILE A 193 -7.72 -17.88 -7.48
N HIS A 194 -8.87 -17.79 -6.81
CA HIS A 194 -9.75 -18.95 -6.59
C HIS A 194 -10.18 -19.59 -7.91
N GLN A 195 -10.57 -18.78 -8.90
CA GLN A 195 -10.96 -19.29 -10.21
C GLN A 195 -9.82 -19.99 -10.94
N TRP A 196 -8.61 -19.48 -10.81
CA TRP A 196 -7.43 -20.11 -11.41
C TRP A 196 -7.16 -21.49 -10.80
N PHE A 197 -7.11 -21.59 -9.47
CA PHE A 197 -6.93 -22.88 -8.77
C PHE A 197 -8.08 -23.87 -9.02
N SER A 198 -9.29 -23.39 -9.30
CA SER A 198 -10.44 -24.25 -9.58
C SER A 198 -10.42 -24.86 -11.00
N LYS A 199 -9.57 -24.37 -11.89
CA LYS A 199 -9.40 -24.90 -13.27
C LYS A 199 -8.20 -25.84 -13.40
N SER A 200 -7.37 -25.91 -12.37
CA SER A 200 -6.12 -26.71 -12.31
C SER A 200 -6.40 -28.14 -11.80
#